data_bd4fb3b06057c18967f97e530d817d9f
#
_entry.id   bd4fb3b06057c18967f97e530d817d9f
#
_cell.length_a   1.000
_cell.length_b   1.000
_cell.length_c   1.000
_cell.angle_alpha   90.00
_cell.angle_beta   90.00
_cell.angle_gamma   90.00
#
_symmetry.space_group_name_H-M   'P 1'
#
loop_
_entity.id
_entity.type
_entity.pdbx_description
1 polymer ?
#
loop_
_entity_poly.entity_id
_entity_poly.type
_entity_poly.pdbx_seq_one_letter_code
_entity_poly.pdbx_strand_id
1 'polypeptide(L)'
;MRQSAFLSLLAFVASAAAAPAQAQRLPRYFISVDMEGIGGIGTPAMTSANGKDYELGRKLMTGEVNAVVGAILQRGPAEILVNDSHGDMQNLLHTELDPRVTYIQGAVKPFGMVEGLDSTFAAAFFLGYHSRAGTPNGFIAQTGTGAVKGLWLNDIEVGEGELNAAYAGSVGVPVIMAAGDSAFVEQFTRTVKVEAVATKYAVTPQSARLLHPKVVQERLTAAAGRALANRSSAKPWVIGKPVKVRLRLSDNTVTQILQAIPGVRQVDGFTVEFTAPTMADAYRLIRLMYRFVSV
;
A
#
# COMPACT_ATOMS: atom_id res chain seq x y z
N MET A 1 -66.08 21.22 63.57
CA MET A 1 -65.61 20.03 62.84
C MET A 1 -64.78 20.49 61.66
N ARG A 2 -63.43 20.43 61.70
CA ARG A 2 -62.50 20.78 60.60
C ARG A 2 -61.85 19.50 60.10
N GLN A 3 -62.16 19.15 58.85
CA GLN A 3 -61.47 18.01 58.16
C GLN A 3 -60.19 18.51 57.51
N SER A 4 -59.08 17.95 57.93
CA SER A 4 -57.80 18.19 57.33
C SER A 4 -57.54 17.12 56.21
N ALA A 5 -57.40 17.58 54.99
CA ALA A 5 -57.04 16.73 53.87
C ALA A 5 -55.52 16.62 53.78
N PHE A 6 -54.96 15.39 53.90
CA PHE A 6 -53.56 15.08 53.63
C PHE A 6 -53.40 14.85 52.10
N LEU A 7 -52.62 15.70 51.45
CA LEU A 7 -52.14 15.46 50.09
C LEU A 7 -50.82 14.65 50.15
N SER A 8 -50.86 13.41 49.70
CA SER A 8 -49.66 12.60 49.54
C SER A 8 -49.03 12.91 48.15
N LEU A 9 -47.80 13.43 48.17
CA LEU A 9 -47.01 13.70 46.96
C LEU A 9 -46.21 12.45 46.61
N LEU A 10 -46.60 11.73 45.55
CA LEU A 10 -45.81 10.62 45.00
C LEU A 10 -44.71 11.20 44.12
N ALA A 11 -43.44 11.08 44.59
CA ALA A 11 -42.27 11.39 43.77
C ALA A 11 -41.96 10.22 42.81
N PHE A 12 -42.13 10.45 41.51
CA PHE A 12 -41.71 9.51 40.46
C PHE A 12 -40.19 9.67 40.26
N VAL A 13 -39.43 8.70 40.68
CA VAL A 13 -37.98 8.60 40.37
C VAL A 13 -37.86 7.97 38.98
N ALA A 14 -37.61 8.77 37.98
CA ALA A 14 -37.29 8.28 36.63
C ALA A 14 -35.84 7.75 36.62
N SER A 15 -35.68 6.44 36.67
CA SER A 15 -34.40 5.79 36.40
C SER A 15 -34.04 5.94 34.94
N ALA A 16 -33.12 6.83 34.60
CA ALA A 16 -32.50 6.91 33.30
C ALA A 16 -31.60 5.67 33.10
N ALA A 17 -32.09 4.66 32.37
CA ALA A 17 -31.27 3.54 31.93
C ALA A 17 -30.17 4.08 30.98
N ALA A 18 -28.93 4.06 31.42
CA ALA A 18 -27.78 4.36 30.57
C ALA A 18 -27.76 3.36 29.41
N ALA A 19 -27.87 3.84 28.17
CA ALA A 19 -27.70 3.01 27.00
C ALA A 19 -26.29 2.38 27.04
N PRO A 20 -26.15 1.09 26.68
CA PRO A 20 -24.84 0.46 26.68
C PRO A 20 -23.90 1.23 25.76
N ALA A 21 -22.76 1.66 26.29
CA ALA A 21 -21.72 2.31 25.50
C ALA A 21 -21.33 1.36 24.36
N GLN A 22 -21.63 1.76 23.12
CA GLN A 22 -21.28 0.99 21.93
C GLN A 22 -19.75 0.88 21.93
N ALA A 23 -19.21 -0.33 22.07
CA ALA A 23 -17.77 -0.57 22.08
C ALA A 23 -17.19 0.05 20.80
N GLN A 24 -16.41 1.11 20.96
CA GLN A 24 -15.81 1.83 19.83
C GLN A 24 -14.87 0.87 19.11
N ARG A 25 -15.16 0.53 17.87
CA ARG A 25 -14.30 -0.33 17.06
C ARG A 25 -12.92 0.29 16.97
N LEU A 26 -11.88 -0.51 17.14
CA LEU A 26 -10.50 -0.07 16.97
C LEU A 26 -10.26 0.42 15.53
N PRO A 27 -9.46 1.47 15.35
CA PRO A 27 -9.06 1.87 14.01
C PRO A 27 -8.25 0.76 13.36
N ARG A 28 -8.49 0.52 12.06
CA ARG A 28 -7.79 -0.48 11.26
C ARG A 28 -6.81 0.20 10.33
N TYR A 29 -5.57 -0.28 10.27
CA TYR A 29 -4.52 0.23 9.40
C TYR A 29 -3.98 -0.87 8.51
N PHE A 30 -3.77 -0.54 7.24
CA PHE A 30 -3.22 -1.43 6.24
C PHE A 30 -1.77 -1.04 5.93
N ILE A 31 -0.86 -2.00 5.89
CA ILE A 31 0.53 -1.82 5.49
C ILE A 31 0.79 -2.73 4.29
N SER A 32 1.11 -2.15 3.13
CA SER A 32 1.69 -2.86 2.00
C SER A 32 3.19 -2.65 2.03
N VAL A 33 3.95 -3.73 2.00
CA VAL A 33 5.42 -3.63 2.05
C VAL A 33 6.05 -4.35 0.87
N ASP A 34 6.85 -3.61 0.12
CA ASP A 34 7.69 -4.08 -0.97
C ASP A 34 9.16 -4.14 -0.53
N MET A 35 10.08 -4.61 -1.34
CA MET A 35 11.44 -4.86 -0.87
C MET A 35 12.49 -3.93 -1.48
N GLU A 36 12.35 -3.55 -2.73
CA GLU A 36 13.35 -2.75 -3.45
C GLU A 36 13.65 -1.41 -2.77
N GLY A 37 12.62 -0.76 -2.26
CA GLY A 37 12.73 0.52 -1.58
C GLY A 37 13.13 0.45 -0.10
N ILE A 38 13.31 -0.74 0.48
CA ILE A 38 13.72 -0.90 1.90
C ILE A 38 15.13 -0.34 2.13
N GLY A 39 15.31 0.41 3.20
CA GLY A 39 16.61 0.95 3.60
C GLY A 39 17.65 -0.14 3.85
N GLY A 40 18.91 0.13 3.44
CA GLY A 40 19.98 -0.86 3.56
C GLY A 40 20.05 -1.87 2.43
N ILE A 41 19.01 -2.00 1.58
CA ILE A 41 19.06 -2.80 0.35
C ILE A 41 19.74 -1.96 -0.73
N GLY A 42 20.93 -2.40 -1.15
CA GLY A 42 21.80 -1.65 -2.05
C GLY A 42 22.07 -2.31 -3.40
N THR A 43 21.61 -3.55 -3.59
CA THR A 43 21.80 -4.32 -4.83
C THR A 43 20.56 -5.16 -5.14
N PRO A 44 20.26 -5.45 -6.42
CA PRO A 44 19.14 -6.33 -6.80
C PRO A 44 19.22 -7.74 -6.21
N ALA A 45 20.44 -8.25 -5.96
CA ALA A 45 20.60 -9.59 -5.36
C ALA A 45 19.98 -9.70 -3.97
N MET A 46 19.90 -8.59 -3.22
CA MET A 46 19.30 -8.57 -1.89
C MET A 46 17.76 -8.69 -1.91
N THR A 47 17.12 -8.53 -3.08
CA THR A 47 15.65 -8.64 -3.24
C THR A 47 15.23 -9.96 -3.89
N SER A 48 16.17 -10.82 -4.27
CA SER A 48 15.89 -12.07 -4.98
C SER A 48 16.10 -13.27 -4.08
N ALA A 49 15.11 -14.15 -3.97
CA ALA A 49 15.27 -15.45 -3.31
C ALA A 49 16.52 -16.16 -3.87
N ASN A 50 17.37 -16.69 -3.01
CA ASN A 50 18.69 -17.24 -3.32
C ASN A 50 19.76 -16.20 -3.76
N GLY A 51 19.44 -14.92 -3.78
CA GLY A 51 20.40 -13.85 -4.04
C GLY A 51 21.32 -13.62 -2.83
N LYS A 52 22.50 -13.00 -3.11
CA LYS A 52 23.42 -12.63 -2.03
C LYS A 52 22.77 -11.65 -1.07
N ASP A 53 22.86 -11.92 0.23
CA ASP A 53 22.33 -11.11 1.32
C ASP A 53 20.79 -10.95 1.32
N TYR A 54 20.03 -11.83 0.64
CA TYR A 54 18.56 -11.81 0.66
C TYR A 54 18.01 -11.96 2.09
N GLU A 55 18.58 -12.84 2.91
CA GLU A 55 18.14 -12.98 4.31
C GLU A 55 18.36 -11.71 5.13
N LEU A 56 19.44 -10.95 4.85
CA LEU A 56 19.61 -9.63 5.43
C LEU A 56 18.51 -8.66 4.94
N GLY A 57 18.19 -8.69 3.64
CA GLY A 57 17.10 -7.90 3.06
C GLY A 57 15.76 -8.15 3.74
N ARG A 58 15.42 -9.41 4.00
CA ARG A 58 14.20 -9.82 4.75
C ARG A 58 14.16 -9.25 6.16
N LYS A 59 15.30 -9.28 6.87
CA LYS A 59 15.42 -8.69 8.23
C LYS A 59 15.21 -7.18 8.20
N LEU A 60 15.80 -6.50 7.23
CA LEU A 60 15.62 -5.06 7.06
C LEU A 60 14.16 -4.70 6.76
N MET A 61 13.51 -5.43 5.87
CA MET A 61 12.09 -5.27 5.52
C MET A 61 11.19 -5.46 6.76
N THR A 62 11.38 -6.55 7.50
CA THR A 62 10.61 -6.82 8.72
C THR A 62 10.84 -5.75 9.78
N GLY A 63 12.09 -5.28 9.92
CA GLY A 63 12.45 -4.22 10.86
C GLY A 63 11.79 -2.87 10.54
N GLU A 64 11.65 -2.50 9.26
CA GLU A 64 10.95 -1.27 8.85
C GLU A 64 9.44 -1.36 9.09
N VAL A 65 8.83 -2.53 8.83
CA VAL A 65 7.43 -2.78 9.18
C VAL A 65 7.22 -2.63 10.69
N ASN A 66 8.06 -3.25 11.51
CA ASN A 66 7.96 -3.15 12.96
C ASN A 66 8.13 -1.72 13.49
N ALA A 67 9.00 -0.91 12.86
CA ALA A 67 9.15 0.50 13.23
C ALA A 67 7.85 1.29 13.01
N VAL A 68 7.15 1.06 11.89
CA VAL A 68 5.86 1.72 11.60
C VAL A 68 4.75 1.15 12.49
N VAL A 69 4.68 -0.16 12.71
CA VAL A 69 3.74 -0.81 13.63
C VAL A 69 3.90 -0.23 15.04
N GLY A 70 5.13 -0.11 15.52
CA GLY A 70 5.42 0.50 16.83
C GLY A 70 4.88 1.93 16.92
N ALA A 71 5.08 2.76 15.89
CA ALA A 71 4.57 4.13 15.82
C ALA A 71 3.03 4.20 15.83
N ILE A 72 2.36 3.28 15.14
CA ILE A 72 0.89 3.18 15.15
C ILE A 72 0.41 2.86 16.56
N LEU A 73 0.97 1.83 17.17
CA LEU A 73 0.53 1.33 18.49
C LEU A 73 0.89 2.27 19.65
N GLN A 74 1.88 3.16 19.48
CA GLN A 74 2.14 4.26 20.42
C GLN A 74 1.01 5.29 20.47
N ARG A 75 0.15 5.38 19.43
CA ARG A 75 -1.02 6.27 19.40
C ARG A 75 -2.26 5.68 20.06
N GLY A 76 -2.23 4.43 20.40
CA GLY A 76 -3.32 3.68 21.03
C GLY A 76 -3.57 2.33 20.36
N PRO A 77 -4.53 1.55 20.89
CA PRO A 77 -4.89 0.26 20.32
C PRO A 77 -5.39 0.40 18.88
N ALA A 78 -4.95 -0.53 18.01
CA ALA A 78 -5.35 -0.58 16.60
C ALA A 78 -5.29 -2.02 16.08
N GLU A 79 -6.07 -2.32 15.06
CA GLU A 79 -5.92 -3.52 14.26
C GLU A 79 -5.02 -3.18 13.06
N ILE A 80 -3.98 -3.98 12.83
CA ILE A 80 -3.01 -3.76 11.76
C ILE A 80 -2.94 -5.01 10.89
N LEU A 81 -3.18 -4.84 9.59
CA LEU A 81 -2.98 -5.86 8.58
C LEU A 81 -1.75 -5.50 7.74
N VAL A 82 -0.76 -6.39 7.72
CA VAL A 82 0.44 -6.26 6.88
C VAL A 82 0.31 -7.19 5.68
N ASN A 83 0.54 -6.69 4.48
CA ASN A 83 0.55 -7.47 3.25
C ASN A 83 1.96 -7.49 2.67
N ASP A 84 2.57 -8.66 2.61
CA ASP A 84 3.84 -8.89 1.92
C ASP A 84 3.61 -8.73 0.42
N SER A 85 4.32 -7.82 -0.21
CA SER A 85 3.99 -7.34 -1.55
C SER A 85 5.11 -7.52 -2.58
N HIS A 86 6.26 -8.10 -2.19
CA HIS A 86 7.40 -8.26 -3.06
C HIS A 86 7.51 -9.68 -3.66
N GLY A 87 7.73 -9.75 -4.96
CA GLY A 87 8.09 -10.99 -5.67
C GLY A 87 7.09 -12.12 -5.48
N ASP A 88 7.50 -13.20 -4.84
CA ASP A 88 6.65 -14.35 -4.46
C ASP A 88 5.80 -14.10 -3.20
N MET A 89 5.96 -12.91 -2.60
CA MET A 89 5.21 -12.46 -1.43
C MET A 89 5.43 -13.33 -0.17
N GLN A 90 6.67 -13.80 0.03
CA GLN A 90 7.09 -14.64 1.14
C GLN A 90 8.34 -14.10 1.86
N ASN A 91 8.48 -12.77 1.92
CA ASN A 91 9.70 -12.11 2.35
C ASN A 91 9.72 -11.78 3.85
N LEU A 92 8.57 -11.43 4.44
CA LEU A 92 8.50 -11.09 5.87
C LEU A 92 8.90 -12.28 6.76
N LEU A 93 9.72 -12.01 7.76
CA LEU A 93 10.11 -12.97 8.79
C LEU A 93 9.04 -13.01 9.88
N HIS A 94 8.09 -13.93 9.77
CA HIS A 94 6.94 -14.00 10.66
C HIS A 94 7.32 -14.24 12.13
N THR A 95 8.47 -14.83 12.43
CA THR A 95 8.99 -14.99 13.79
C THR A 95 9.57 -13.70 14.40
N GLU A 96 9.89 -12.72 13.55
CA GLU A 96 10.46 -11.43 13.95
C GLU A 96 9.45 -10.27 13.78
N LEU A 97 8.32 -10.51 13.10
CA LEU A 97 7.25 -9.54 12.94
C LEU A 97 6.56 -9.30 14.29
N ASP A 98 6.14 -8.05 14.54
CA ASP A 98 5.42 -7.69 15.76
C ASP A 98 4.20 -8.60 15.97
N PRO A 99 4.08 -9.30 17.12
CA PRO A 99 3.04 -10.31 17.33
C PRO A 99 1.62 -9.72 17.41
N ARG A 100 1.47 -8.41 17.42
CA ARG A 100 0.17 -7.72 17.48
C ARG A 100 -0.45 -7.45 16.12
N VAL A 101 0.23 -7.78 15.02
CA VAL A 101 -0.32 -7.62 13.67
C VAL A 101 -0.89 -8.93 13.15
N THR A 102 -1.81 -8.83 12.20
CA THR A 102 -2.12 -9.91 11.26
C THR A 102 -1.40 -9.63 9.94
N TYR A 103 -1.09 -10.68 9.17
CA TYR A 103 -0.37 -10.49 7.91
C TYR A 103 -0.78 -11.50 6.84
N ILE A 104 -0.62 -11.10 5.57
CA ILE A 104 -0.87 -11.93 4.40
C ILE A 104 0.44 -12.18 3.70
N GLN A 105 0.78 -13.45 3.46
CA GLN A 105 1.92 -13.90 2.68
C GLN A 105 1.49 -14.85 1.57
N GLY A 106 2.37 -15.06 0.59
CA GLY A 106 2.23 -15.99 -0.52
C GLY A 106 1.60 -15.38 -1.76
N ALA A 107 2.01 -15.89 -2.91
CA ALA A 107 1.43 -15.67 -4.21
C ALA A 107 0.53 -16.90 -4.55
N VAL A 108 -0.57 -16.83 -5.29
CA VAL A 108 -1.08 -15.69 -6.05
C VAL A 108 -2.23 -15.05 -5.28
N LYS A 109 -2.21 -13.74 -5.11
CA LYS A 109 -3.28 -12.97 -4.48
C LYS A 109 -4.06 -12.20 -5.55
N PRO A 110 -5.41 -12.25 -5.59
CA PRO A 110 -6.24 -11.55 -6.57
C PRO A 110 -5.97 -10.04 -6.65
N PHE A 111 -5.76 -9.41 -5.50
CA PHE A 111 -5.42 -7.98 -5.40
C PHE A 111 -3.96 -7.73 -5.01
N GLY A 112 -3.08 -8.74 -5.14
CA GLY A 112 -1.63 -8.62 -5.04
C GLY A 112 -1.15 -7.78 -3.87
N MET A 113 -0.54 -6.62 -4.17
CA MET A 113 0.05 -5.71 -3.17
C MET A 113 -0.99 -5.02 -2.27
N VAL A 114 -2.27 -5.04 -2.62
CA VAL A 114 -3.38 -4.48 -1.83
C VAL A 114 -4.38 -5.55 -1.37
N GLU A 115 -3.96 -6.82 -1.35
CA GLU A 115 -4.81 -7.90 -0.86
C GLU A 115 -5.23 -7.68 0.59
N GLY A 116 -6.53 -7.81 0.85
CA GLY A 116 -7.13 -7.60 2.17
C GLY A 116 -7.49 -6.15 2.49
N LEU A 117 -7.15 -5.17 1.63
CA LEU A 117 -7.54 -3.77 1.82
C LEU A 117 -9.00 -3.56 1.41
N ASP A 118 -9.82 -3.07 2.32
CA ASP A 118 -11.23 -2.73 2.10
C ASP A 118 -11.63 -1.41 2.77
N SER A 119 -12.89 -0.99 2.60
CA SER A 119 -13.43 0.27 3.14
C SER A 119 -13.48 0.37 4.67
N THR A 120 -13.15 -0.67 5.40
CA THR A 120 -13.13 -0.67 6.88
C THR A 120 -11.81 -0.12 7.44
N PHE A 121 -10.78 0.04 6.60
CA PHE A 121 -9.50 0.59 7.02
C PHE A 121 -9.56 2.12 7.12
N ALA A 122 -8.96 2.64 8.18
CA ALA A 122 -8.88 4.07 8.44
C ALA A 122 -7.80 4.78 7.58
N ALA A 123 -6.75 4.06 7.20
CA ALA A 123 -5.68 4.53 6.33
C ALA A 123 -4.75 3.38 5.90
N ALA A 124 -3.94 3.65 4.85
CA ALA A 124 -2.90 2.75 4.37
C ALA A 124 -1.50 3.38 4.45
N PHE A 125 -0.49 2.52 4.62
CA PHE A 125 0.93 2.82 4.61
C PHE A 125 1.60 1.97 3.53
N PHE A 126 2.45 2.58 2.71
CA PHE A 126 3.22 1.90 1.68
C PHE A 126 4.70 1.98 2.02
N LEU A 127 5.35 0.84 2.22
CA LEU A 127 6.74 0.74 2.65
C LEU A 127 7.57 0.01 1.62
N GLY A 128 8.83 0.43 1.45
CA GLY A 128 9.76 -0.27 0.58
C GLY A 128 9.46 -0.18 -0.92
N TYR A 129 8.65 0.77 -1.35
CA TYR A 129 8.30 0.95 -2.76
C TYR A 129 9.44 1.56 -3.57
N HIS A 130 9.41 1.34 -4.85
CA HIS A 130 10.37 1.84 -5.84
C HIS A 130 9.68 2.67 -6.93
N SER A 131 10.46 3.41 -7.71
CA SER A 131 9.96 4.20 -8.82
C SER A 131 9.48 3.32 -9.99
N ARG A 132 8.57 3.85 -10.81
CA ARG A 132 8.00 3.12 -11.96
C ARG A 132 9.06 2.78 -13.01
N ALA A 133 8.75 1.84 -13.88
CA ALA A 133 9.58 1.45 -15.02
C ALA A 133 10.04 2.66 -15.84
N GLY A 134 11.31 2.67 -16.25
CA GLY A 134 11.88 3.73 -17.07
C GLY A 134 12.23 5.03 -16.34
N THR A 135 12.13 5.08 -15.01
CA THR A 135 12.47 6.28 -14.25
C THR A 135 13.98 6.51 -14.23
N PRO A 136 14.48 7.67 -14.71
CA PRO A 136 15.87 8.05 -14.50
C PRO A 136 16.19 8.15 -13.01
N ASN A 137 17.38 7.71 -12.61
CA ASN A 137 17.85 7.74 -11.23
C ASN A 137 16.96 6.96 -10.23
N GLY A 138 16.16 5.99 -10.71
CA GLY A 138 15.41 5.05 -9.88
C GLY A 138 16.25 3.81 -9.57
N PHE A 139 16.18 3.32 -8.34
CA PHE A 139 16.81 2.06 -7.94
C PHE A 139 15.84 0.91 -8.16
N ILE A 140 16.24 -0.07 -8.97
CA ILE A 140 15.42 -1.23 -9.40
C ILE A 140 14.03 -0.78 -9.92
N ALA A 141 14.00 0.32 -10.67
CA ALA A 141 12.76 0.91 -11.19
C ALA A 141 12.02 -0.06 -12.10
N GLN A 142 10.80 -0.44 -11.73
CA GLN A 142 9.96 -1.38 -12.46
C GLN A 142 8.46 -1.05 -12.24
N THR A 143 7.55 -1.82 -12.87
CA THR A 143 6.11 -1.72 -12.64
C THR A 143 5.50 -3.11 -12.75
N GLY A 144 5.33 -3.77 -11.60
CA GLY A 144 4.77 -5.11 -11.49
C GLY A 144 5.70 -6.24 -11.94
N THR A 145 6.48 -6.01 -12.97
CA THR A 145 7.49 -6.93 -13.51
C THR A 145 8.44 -6.20 -14.45
N GLY A 146 9.63 -6.73 -14.65
CA GLY A 146 10.60 -6.19 -15.61
C GLY A 146 10.13 -6.17 -17.07
N ALA A 147 9.10 -6.95 -17.41
CA ALA A 147 8.52 -6.96 -18.75
C ALA A 147 7.58 -5.76 -19.03
N VAL A 148 7.09 -5.10 -18.01
CA VAL A 148 6.26 -3.90 -18.14
C VAL A 148 7.16 -2.67 -18.30
N LYS A 149 6.91 -1.89 -19.36
CA LYS A 149 7.66 -0.67 -19.69
C LYS A 149 6.88 0.61 -19.47
N GLY A 150 5.57 0.52 -19.18
CA GLY A 150 4.72 1.62 -18.80
C GLY A 150 3.31 1.16 -18.50
N LEU A 151 2.67 1.86 -17.57
CA LEU A 151 1.27 1.67 -17.18
C LEU A 151 0.60 3.03 -17.06
N TRP A 152 -0.59 3.18 -17.61
CA TRP A 152 -1.39 4.41 -17.51
C TRP A 152 -2.80 4.07 -17.05
N LEU A 153 -3.32 4.90 -16.15
CA LEU A 153 -4.72 4.93 -15.70
C LEU A 153 -5.32 6.27 -16.12
N ASN A 154 -6.34 6.26 -16.99
CA ASN A 154 -6.95 7.49 -17.55
C ASN A 154 -5.91 8.51 -18.01
N ASP A 155 -4.94 8.03 -18.80
CA ASP A 155 -3.80 8.78 -19.37
C ASP A 155 -2.76 9.32 -18.35
N ILE A 156 -2.91 9.03 -17.07
CA ILE A 156 -1.90 9.31 -16.05
C ILE A 156 -0.94 8.14 -16.01
N GLU A 157 0.36 8.39 -16.23
CA GLU A 157 1.39 7.37 -16.09
C GLU A 157 1.62 7.04 -14.61
N VAL A 158 1.56 5.75 -14.26
CA VAL A 158 1.60 5.27 -12.87
C VAL A 158 2.64 4.16 -12.70
N GLY A 159 3.19 4.08 -11.49
CA GLY A 159 3.89 2.91 -10.99
C GLY A 159 3.01 2.08 -10.07
N GLU A 160 3.63 1.18 -9.31
CA GLU A 160 2.91 0.34 -8.35
C GLU A 160 2.32 1.15 -7.21
N GLY A 161 3.04 2.18 -6.74
CA GLY A 161 2.55 3.07 -5.69
C GLY A 161 1.24 3.74 -6.07
N GLU A 162 1.19 4.38 -7.22
CA GLU A 162 -0.01 5.07 -7.72
C GLU A 162 -1.13 4.08 -8.07
N LEU A 163 -0.80 2.91 -8.66
CA LEU A 163 -1.78 1.85 -8.94
C LEU A 163 -2.47 1.38 -7.65
N ASN A 164 -1.68 1.13 -6.61
CA ASN A 164 -2.16 0.70 -5.30
C ASN A 164 -2.92 1.82 -4.57
N ALA A 165 -2.47 3.08 -4.69
CA ALA A 165 -3.18 4.24 -4.15
C ALA A 165 -4.53 4.47 -4.85
N ALA A 166 -4.62 4.23 -6.18
CA ALA A 166 -5.87 4.28 -6.92
C ALA A 166 -6.87 3.22 -6.43
N TYR A 167 -6.39 2.01 -6.15
CA TYR A 167 -7.23 0.97 -5.56
C TYR A 167 -7.69 1.36 -4.16
N ALA A 168 -6.77 1.78 -3.27
CA ALA A 168 -7.11 2.27 -1.94
C ALA A 168 -8.15 3.40 -1.99
N GLY A 169 -7.94 4.36 -2.88
CA GLY A 169 -8.88 5.46 -3.12
C GLY A 169 -10.26 4.99 -3.60
N SER A 170 -10.32 3.94 -4.41
CA SER A 170 -11.58 3.38 -4.92
C SER A 170 -12.45 2.75 -3.83
N VAL A 171 -11.86 2.31 -2.73
CA VAL A 171 -12.54 1.80 -1.53
C VAL A 171 -12.62 2.85 -0.40
N GLY A 172 -12.26 4.12 -0.69
CA GLY A 172 -12.37 5.24 0.25
C GLY A 172 -11.25 5.34 1.27
N VAL A 173 -10.14 4.61 1.12
CA VAL A 173 -9.03 4.58 2.07
C VAL A 173 -7.89 5.50 1.61
N PRO A 174 -7.49 6.52 2.40
CA PRO A 174 -6.34 7.34 2.07
C PRO A 174 -5.03 6.60 2.35
N VAL A 175 -4.05 6.74 1.46
CA VAL A 175 -2.65 6.45 1.77
C VAL A 175 -2.09 7.66 2.52
N ILE A 176 -1.63 7.47 3.76
CA ILE A 176 -1.17 8.58 4.60
C ILE A 176 0.35 8.65 4.74
N MET A 177 1.04 7.56 4.44
CA MET A 177 2.50 7.49 4.45
C MET A 177 3.02 6.59 3.34
N ALA A 178 4.14 6.99 2.72
CA ALA A 178 4.86 6.18 1.75
C ALA A 178 6.37 6.28 1.99
N ALA A 179 7.10 5.17 1.79
CA ALA A 179 8.54 5.10 1.93
C ALA A 179 9.15 4.26 0.82
N GLY A 180 10.29 4.70 0.29
CA GLY A 180 10.98 4.02 -0.77
C GLY A 180 12.24 4.75 -1.22
N ASP A 181 12.76 4.45 -2.42
CA ASP A 181 13.87 5.18 -2.99
C ASP A 181 13.48 6.65 -3.28
N SER A 182 14.45 7.55 -3.40
CA SER A 182 14.18 8.98 -3.56
C SER A 182 13.39 9.31 -4.84
N ALA A 183 13.59 8.54 -5.91
CA ALA A 183 12.85 8.75 -7.17
C ALA A 183 11.37 8.33 -7.02
N PHE A 184 11.09 7.26 -6.29
CA PHE A 184 9.72 6.90 -5.91
C PHE A 184 9.05 8.01 -5.11
N VAL A 185 9.71 8.50 -4.05
CA VAL A 185 9.16 9.56 -3.21
C VAL A 185 8.83 10.80 -4.05
N GLU A 186 9.73 11.21 -4.94
CA GLU A 186 9.49 12.36 -5.82
C GLU A 186 8.31 12.13 -6.77
N GLN A 187 8.19 10.96 -7.39
CA GLN A 187 7.07 10.62 -8.28
C GLN A 187 5.75 10.57 -7.53
N PHE A 188 5.70 9.77 -6.46
CA PHE A 188 4.48 9.48 -5.73
C PHE A 188 3.86 10.73 -5.11
N THR A 189 4.69 11.62 -4.51
CA THR A 189 4.22 12.84 -3.86
C THR A 189 3.70 13.91 -4.81
N ARG A 190 4.02 13.83 -6.10
CA ARG A 190 3.38 14.68 -7.14
C ARG A 190 1.91 14.33 -7.35
N THR A 191 1.56 13.07 -7.10
CA THR A 191 0.22 12.52 -7.36
C THR A 191 -0.59 12.36 -6.09
N VAL A 192 0.02 11.85 -5.02
CA VAL A 192 -0.64 11.54 -3.75
C VAL A 192 -0.03 12.38 -2.63
N LYS A 193 -0.87 13.11 -1.89
CA LYS A 193 -0.43 13.91 -0.75
C LYS A 193 -0.26 13.01 0.48
N VAL A 194 0.99 12.74 0.86
CA VAL A 194 1.33 11.83 1.96
C VAL A 194 2.56 12.33 2.73
N GLU A 195 2.76 11.85 3.95
CA GLU A 195 4.08 11.86 4.56
C GLU A 195 4.99 10.89 3.80
N ALA A 196 6.17 11.35 3.36
CA ALA A 196 7.04 10.53 2.56
C ALA A 196 8.46 10.43 3.14
N VAL A 197 9.08 9.25 3.01
CA VAL A 197 10.44 8.98 3.50
C VAL A 197 11.31 8.39 2.39
N ALA A 198 12.35 9.12 2.00
CA ALA A 198 13.40 8.56 1.16
C ALA A 198 14.34 7.71 2.03
N THR A 199 14.41 6.41 1.73
CA THR A 199 15.22 5.42 2.44
C THR A 199 16.63 5.29 1.85
N LYS A 200 16.78 5.63 0.56
CA LYS A 200 18.02 5.55 -0.21
C LYS A 200 17.97 6.45 -1.45
N TYR A 201 19.13 6.58 -2.11
CA TYR A 201 19.31 7.36 -3.33
C TYR A 201 20.02 6.50 -4.38
N ALA A 202 19.44 6.34 -5.56
CA ALA A 202 20.07 5.60 -6.63
C ALA A 202 21.38 6.27 -7.08
N VAL A 203 22.40 5.45 -7.32
CA VAL A 203 23.64 5.84 -8.03
C VAL A 203 23.54 5.36 -9.48
N THR A 204 23.01 4.14 -9.64
CA THR A 204 22.57 3.54 -10.90
C THR A 204 21.30 2.74 -10.62
N PRO A 205 20.61 2.21 -11.63
CA PRO A 205 19.48 1.28 -11.38
C PRO A 205 19.83 0.03 -10.56
N GLN A 206 21.12 -0.30 -10.41
CA GLN A 206 21.58 -1.50 -9.71
C GLN A 206 22.46 -1.19 -8.48
N SER A 207 22.66 0.07 -8.14
CA SER A 207 23.43 0.48 -6.97
C SER A 207 22.84 1.72 -6.32
N ALA A 208 22.90 1.80 -4.98
CA ALA A 208 22.32 2.89 -4.22
C ALA A 208 23.28 3.44 -3.15
N ARG A 209 23.21 4.74 -2.91
CA ARG A 209 23.74 5.37 -1.71
C ARG A 209 22.75 5.16 -0.58
N LEU A 210 23.18 4.43 0.43
CA LEU A 210 22.36 3.99 1.54
C LEU A 210 22.46 4.92 2.74
N LEU A 211 21.38 4.97 3.50
CA LEU A 211 21.37 5.43 4.89
C LEU A 211 21.55 4.22 5.81
N HIS A 212 22.09 4.44 6.99
CA HIS A 212 22.16 3.37 7.99
C HIS A 212 20.73 2.90 8.36
N PRO A 213 20.43 1.59 8.43
CA PRO A 213 19.08 1.08 8.68
C PRO A 213 18.40 1.67 9.91
N LYS A 214 19.14 1.88 11.01
CA LYS A 214 18.62 2.53 12.22
C LYS A 214 18.11 3.95 11.95
N VAL A 215 18.84 4.74 11.14
CA VAL A 215 18.43 6.09 10.76
C VAL A 215 17.15 6.05 9.93
N VAL A 216 17.02 5.05 9.04
CA VAL A 216 15.79 4.86 8.25
C VAL A 216 14.63 4.54 9.17
N GLN A 217 14.77 3.59 10.10
CA GLN A 217 13.72 3.22 11.04
C GLN A 217 13.28 4.41 11.93
N GLU A 218 14.22 5.25 12.40
CA GLU A 218 13.91 6.47 13.13
C GLU A 218 13.08 7.45 12.31
N ARG A 219 13.44 7.64 11.01
CA ARG A 219 12.68 8.48 10.08
C ARG A 219 11.28 7.94 9.81
N LEU A 220 11.15 6.62 9.61
CA LEU A 220 9.86 5.95 9.40
C LEU A 220 8.95 6.12 10.63
N THR A 221 9.48 5.89 11.83
CA THR A 221 8.74 6.07 13.09
C THR A 221 8.23 7.51 13.23
N ALA A 222 9.09 8.49 12.98
CA ALA A 222 8.72 9.91 13.06
C ALA A 222 7.67 10.29 12.00
N ALA A 223 7.83 9.82 10.75
CA ALA A 223 6.89 10.09 9.66
C ALA A 223 5.53 9.42 9.91
N ALA A 224 5.50 8.17 10.39
CA ALA A 224 4.28 7.48 10.77
C ALA A 224 3.53 8.24 11.87
N GLY A 225 4.25 8.75 12.87
CA GLY A 225 3.67 9.62 13.91
C GLY A 225 3.03 10.89 13.36
N ARG A 226 3.66 11.58 12.38
CA ARG A 226 3.09 12.77 11.72
C ARG A 226 1.89 12.41 10.84
N ALA A 227 2.01 11.34 10.05
CA ALA A 227 0.93 10.84 9.19
C ALA A 227 -0.34 10.54 9.99
N LEU A 228 -0.19 9.86 11.13
CA LEU A 228 -1.30 9.55 12.03
C LEU A 228 -1.92 10.81 12.67
N ALA A 229 -1.08 11.79 13.06
CA ALA A 229 -1.56 13.07 13.60
C ALA A 229 -2.41 13.85 12.58
N ASN A 230 -2.05 13.77 11.30
CA ASN A 230 -2.70 14.50 10.20
C ASN A 230 -3.75 13.65 9.46
N ARG A 231 -4.06 12.43 9.91
CA ARG A 231 -4.92 11.47 9.21
C ARG A 231 -6.30 12.02 8.86
N SER A 232 -6.90 12.82 9.72
CA SER A 232 -8.24 13.39 9.50
C SER A 232 -8.33 14.33 8.29
N SER A 233 -7.20 14.89 7.85
CA SER A 233 -7.12 15.75 6.66
C SER A 233 -6.75 15.00 5.38
N ALA A 234 -6.34 13.73 5.49
CA ALA A 234 -5.93 12.93 4.36
C ALA A 234 -7.11 12.57 3.46
N LYS A 235 -6.90 12.68 2.15
CA LYS A 235 -7.93 12.36 1.16
C LYS A 235 -7.50 11.17 0.31
N PRO A 236 -8.40 10.20 0.03
CA PRO A 236 -8.13 9.15 -0.93
C PRO A 236 -7.84 9.73 -2.32
N TRP A 237 -6.86 9.15 -3.03
CA TRP A 237 -6.62 9.49 -4.43
C TRP A 237 -7.49 8.62 -5.33
N VAL A 238 -8.44 9.20 -6.03
CA VAL A 238 -9.48 8.50 -6.79
C VAL A 238 -9.29 8.73 -8.28
N ILE A 239 -9.28 7.64 -9.06
CA ILE A 239 -9.35 7.67 -10.53
C ILE A 239 -10.80 7.68 -10.99
N GLY A 240 -11.10 8.52 -11.99
CA GLY A 240 -12.43 8.60 -12.61
C GLY A 240 -12.87 7.27 -13.25
N LYS A 241 -14.16 7.01 -13.24
CA LYS A 241 -14.77 5.83 -13.89
C LYS A 241 -15.41 6.22 -15.22
N PRO A 242 -15.39 5.35 -16.23
CA PRO A 242 -14.69 4.07 -16.31
C PRO A 242 -13.17 4.27 -16.31
N VAL A 243 -12.41 3.23 -15.94
CA VAL A 243 -10.94 3.27 -15.90
C VAL A 243 -10.38 2.76 -17.22
N LYS A 244 -9.76 3.66 -17.98
CA LYS A 244 -9.00 3.33 -19.17
C LYS A 244 -7.58 2.94 -18.77
N VAL A 245 -7.14 1.75 -19.15
CA VAL A 245 -5.81 1.22 -18.85
C VAL A 245 -5.01 1.07 -20.14
N ARG A 246 -3.79 1.59 -20.17
CA ARG A 246 -2.80 1.25 -21.18
C ARG A 246 -1.62 0.58 -20.52
N LEU A 247 -1.14 -0.52 -21.12
CA LEU A 247 -0.01 -1.29 -20.64
C LEU A 247 0.99 -1.47 -21.77
N ARG A 248 2.21 -0.97 -21.59
CA ARG A 248 3.32 -1.13 -22.52
C ARG A 248 4.24 -2.24 -22.04
N LEU A 249 4.55 -3.16 -22.92
CA LEU A 249 5.34 -4.36 -22.66
C LEU A 249 6.67 -4.34 -23.43
N SER A 250 7.57 -5.21 -23.06
CA SER A 250 8.86 -5.40 -23.76
C SER A 250 8.78 -6.35 -24.96
N ASP A 251 7.70 -7.14 -25.09
CA ASP A 251 7.53 -8.17 -26.10
C ASP A 251 6.24 -7.97 -26.90
N ASN A 252 6.33 -7.91 -28.21
CA ASN A 252 5.21 -7.74 -29.11
C ASN A 252 4.37 -9.02 -29.29
N THR A 253 4.95 -10.20 -29.10
CA THR A 253 4.22 -11.48 -29.13
C THR A 253 3.19 -11.50 -28.00
N VAL A 254 3.60 -11.06 -26.81
CA VAL A 254 2.72 -11.00 -25.64
C VAL A 254 1.56 -10.04 -25.88
N THR A 255 1.78 -8.88 -26.51
CA THR A 255 0.68 -7.95 -26.84
C THR A 255 -0.33 -8.55 -27.81
N GLN A 256 0.10 -9.40 -28.76
CA GLN A 256 -0.80 -10.12 -29.67
C GLN A 256 -1.63 -11.17 -28.89
N ILE A 257 -1.00 -11.93 -28.00
CA ILE A 257 -1.70 -12.96 -27.22
C ILE A 257 -2.72 -12.33 -26.26
N LEU A 258 -2.40 -11.21 -25.63
CA LEU A 258 -3.31 -10.53 -24.69
C LEU A 258 -4.62 -10.05 -25.35
N GLN A 259 -4.68 -9.91 -26.68
CA GLN A 259 -5.93 -9.63 -27.40
C GLN A 259 -6.93 -10.76 -27.36
N ALA A 260 -6.54 -11.96 -26.91
CA ALA A 260 -7.49 -13.05 -26.62
C ALA A 260 -8.42 -12.73 -25.43
N ILE A 261 -8.06 -11.73 -24.61
CA ILE A 261 -8.91 -11.27 -23.51
C ILE A 261 -9.97 -10.31 -24.07
N PRO A 262 -11.28 -10.61 -23.89
CA PRO A 262 -12.35 -9.75 -24.41
C PRO A 262 -12.19 -8.28 -23.93
N GLY A 263 -12.26 -7.34 -24.87
CA GLY A 263 -12.13 -5.91 -24.60
C GLY A 263 -10.70 -5.38 -24.54
N VAL A 264 -9.69 -6.24 -24.64
CA VAL A 264 -8.29 -5.84 -24.81
C VAL A 264 -7.99 -5.64 -26.28
N ARG A 265 -7.43 -4.49 -26.63
CA ARG A 265 -6.99 -4.17 -28.00
C ARG A 265 -5.53 -3.76 -28.04
N GLN A 266 -4.84 -4.11 -29.08
CA GLN A 266 -3.50 -3.63 -29.35
C GLN A 266 -3.56 -2.20 -29.91
N VAL A 267 -2.73 -1.30 -29.37
CA VAL A 267 -2.60 0.11 -29.79
C VAL A 267 -1.42 0.28 -30.75
N ASP A 268 -0.30 -0.36 -30.41
CA ASP A 268 0.91 -0.46 -31.21
C ASP A 268 1.61 -1.79 -30.96
N GLY A 269 2.78 -2.03 -31.55
CA GLY A 269 3.51 -3.30 -31.43
C GLY A 269 3.78 -3.75 -29.99
N PHE A 270 3.79 -2.84 -29.02
CA PHE A 270 4.17 -3.12 -27.62
C PHE A 270 3.11 -2.69 -26.61
N THR A 271 1.99 -2.12 -27.03
CA THR A 271 1.00 -1.52 -26.13
C THR A 271 -0.37 -2.12 -26.34
N VAL A 272 -0.97 -2.58 -25.23
CA VAL A 272 -2.39 -2.94 -25.18
C VAL A 272 -3.18 -1.92 -24.38
N GLU A 273 -4.48 -1.81 -24.68
CA GLU A 273 -5.42 -0.94 -23.99
C GLU A 273 -6.73 -1.67 -23.72
N PHE A 274 -7.34 -1.38 -22.57
CA PHE A 274 -8.70 -1.80 -22.24
C PHE A 274 -9.38 -0.77 -21.35
N THR A 275 -10.71 -0.91 -21.19
CA THR A 275 -11.49 -0.07 -20.28
C THR A 275 -12.23 -0.96 -19.30
N ALA A 276 -12.11 -0.68 -18.02
CA ALA A 276 -12.77 -1.41 -16.94
C ALA A 276 -13.85 -0.55 -16.27
N PRO A 277 -14.99 -1.13 -15.86
CA PRO A 277 -16.06 -0.38 -15.18
C PRO A 277 -15.60 0.23 -13.85
N THR A 278 -14.76 -0.49 -13.10
CA THR A 278 -14.27 -0.09 -11.79
C THR A 278 -12.76 -0.23 -11.67
N MET A 279 -12.17 0.44 -10.66
CA MET A 279 -10.74 0.28 -10.36
C MET A 279 -10.40 -1.15 -9.91
N ALA A 280 -11.31 -1.83 -9.21
CA ALA A 280 -11.12 -3.22 -8.81
C ALA A 280 -11.06 -4.16 -10.02
N ASP A 281 -11.90 -3.94 -11.04
CA ASP A 281 -11.86 -4.72 -12.29
C ASP A 281 -10.58 -4.43 -13.08
N ALA A 282 -10.19 -3.16 -13.19
CA ALA A 282 -8.93 -2.75 -13.80
C ALA A 282 -7.73 -3.41 -13.11
N TYR A 283 -7.70 -3.35 -11.77
CA TYR A 283 -6.62 -3.91 -10.96
C TYR A 283 -6.46 -5.42 -11.17
N ARG A 284 -7.56 -6.18 -11.10
CA ARG A 284 -7.53 -7.64 -11.31
C ARG A 284 -7.05 -8.02 -12.70
N LEU A 285 -7.48 -7.28 -13.74
CA LEU A 285 -7.04 -7.56 -15.10
C LEU A 285 -5.55 -7.21 -15.31
N ILE A 286 -5.07 -6.09 -14.74
CA ILE A 286 -3.64 -5.76 -14.72
C ILE A 286 -2.84 -6.88 -14.03
N ARG A 287 -3.31 -7.38 -12.88
CA ARG A 287 -2.65 -8.48 -12.16
C ARG A 287 -2.60 -9.78 -12.98
N LEU A 288 -3.66 -10.11 -13.68
CA LEU A 288 -3.67 -11.25 -14.60
C LEU A 288 -2.62 -11.07 -15.70
N MET A 289 -2.56 -9.87 -16.33
CA MET A 289 -1.59 -9.56 -17.36
C MET A 289 -0.15 -9.65 -16.83
N TYR A 290 0.13 -9.14 -15.63
CA TYR A 290 1.46 -9.24 -14.99
C TYR A 290 1.89 -10.71 -14.83
N ARG A 291 0.99 -11.60 -14.43
CA ARG A 291 1.32 -13.03 -14.30
C ARG A 291 1.60 -13.68 -15.65
N PHE A 292 0.90 -13.26 -16.69
CA PHE A 292 1.10 -13.80 -18.04
C PHE A 292 2.42 -13.34 -18.67
N VAL A 293 2.85 -12.11 -18.39
CA VAL A 293 4.08 -11.54 -18.96
C VAL A 293 5.35 -11.81 -18.14
N SER A 294 5.23 -12.42 -16.97
CA SER A 294 6.34 -12.75 -16.07
C SER A 294 6.88 -14.19 -16.27
N VAL A 295 6.51 -14.83 -17.37
CA VAL A 295 6.95 -16.21 -17.69
C VAL A 295 8.30 -16.21 -18.35
#